data_ba6ec91b4cf8bb0ecb91a6fe0316e308
#
_entry.id   ba6ec91b4cf8bb0ecb91a6fe0316e308
#
_cell.length_a   1.000
_cell.length_b   1.000
_cell.length_c   1.000
_cell.angle_alpha   90.00
_cell.angle_beta   90.00
_cell.angle_gamma   90.00
#
_symmetry.space_group_name_H-M   'P 1'
#
loop_
_entity.id
_entity.type
_entity.pdbx_description
1 polymer ?
#
loop_
_entity_poly.entity_id
_entity_poly.type
_entity_poly.pdbx_seq_one_letter_code
_entity_poly.pdbx_strand_id
1 'polypeptide(L)' 'MKQRRKNLLKYAQEIDCDTLVTFEPENLFYMTGFWGEAIGLLEKNGKTTIIAPELEVGRARDESEDCNVITA' A
#
# COMPACT_ATOMS: atom_id res chain seq x y z
N MET A 1 8.93 5.86 4.66
CA MET A 1 7.64 5.16 4.49
C MET A 1 6.74 5.26 5.71
N LYS A 2 7.25 5.02 6.90
CA LYS A 2 6.40 5.05 8.11
C LYS A 2 5.67 6.37 8.30
N GLN A 3 6.34 7.50 8.05
CA GLN A 3 5.71 8.80 8.19
C GLN A 3 4.57 9.00 7.18
N ARG A 4 4.76 8.52 5.96
CA ARG A 4 3.72 8.61 4.93
C ARG A 4 2.50 7.81 5.31
N ARG A 5 2.70 6.59 5.84
CA ARG A 5 1.58 5.75 6.29
C ARG A 5 0.85 6.35 7.48
N LYS A 6 1.59 6.96 8.41
CA LYS A 6 0.97 7.66 9.54
C LYS A 6 0.08 8.80 9.05
N ASN A 7 0.53 9.54 8.05
CA ASN A 7 -0.26 10.61 7.47
C ASN A 7 -1.53 10.08 6.82
N LEU A 8 -1.43 8.97 6.08
CA LEU A 8 -2.59 8.34 5.46
C LEU A 8 -3.55 7.78 6.49
N LEU A 9 -3.05 7.17 7.55
CA LEU A 9 -3.87 6.65 8.63
C LEU A 9 -4.62 7.77 9.34
N LYS A 10 -3.96 8.90 9.56
CA LYS A 10 -4.59 10.07 10.16
C LYS A 10 -5.72 10.58 9.27
N TYR A 11 -5.48 10.66 7.97
CA TYR A 11 -6.49 11.04 7.01
C TYR A 11 -7.69 10.09 7.04
N ALA A 12 -7.41 8.77 7.06
CA ALA A 12 -8.46 7.76 7.13
C ALA A 12 -9.31 7.91 8.39
N GLN A 13 -8.68 8.21 9.51
CA GLN A 13 -9.40 8.46 10.76
C GLN A 13 -10.30 9.68 10.66
N GLU A 14 -9.83 10.74 10.03
CA GLU A 14 -10.60 11.97 9.87
C GLU A 14 -11.86 11.77 9.03
N ILE A 15 -11.80 10.90 8.02
CA ILE A 15 -12.94 10.60 7.17
C ILE A 15 -13.70 9.33 7.60
N ASP A 16 -13.33 8.76 8.74
CA ASP A 16 -13.94 7.56 9.31
C ASP A 16 -13.91 6.38 8.32
N CYS A 17 -12.74 6.13 7.76
CA CYS A 17 -12.50 5.08 6.78
C CYS A 17 -11.67 3.96 7.40
N ASP A 18 -12.09 2.71 7.22
CA ASP A 18 -11.38 1.55 7.78
C ASP A 18 -10.20 1.09 6.93
N THR A 19 -10.29 1.29 5.63
CA THR A 19 -9.26 0.83 4.69
C THR A 19 -9.12 1.82 3.56
N LEU A 20 -7.88 2.20 3.26
CA LEU A 20 -7.58 3.00 2.08
C LEU A 20 -7.13 2.07 0.96
N VAL A 21 -7.71 2.26 -0.22
CA VAL A 21 -7.40 1.46 -1.40
C VAL A 21 -6.86 2.39 -2.48
N THR A 22 -5.76 1.99 -3.11
CA THR A 22 -5.20 2.76 -4.21
C THR A 22 -4.84 1.87 -5.39
N PHE A 23 -5.04 2.41 -6.59
CA PHE A 23 -4.72 1.76 -7.86
C PHE A 23 -3.65 2.50 -8.64
N GLU A 24 -3.40 3.76 -8.30
CA GLU A 24 -2.49 4.60 -9.06
C GLU A 24 -1.04 4.40 -8.59
N PRO A 25 -0.08 4.25 -9.53
CA PRO A 25 1.32 4.00 -9.16
C PRO A 25 1.90 5.06 -8.22
N GLU A 26 1.54 6.32 -8.40
CA GLU A 26 2.03 7.40 -7.56
C GLU A 26 1.59 7.24 -6.12
N ASN A 27 0.31 6.95 -5.93
CA ASN A 27 -0.25 6.73 -4.59
C ASN A 27 0.27 5.43 -3.98
N LEU A 28 0.41 4.41 -4.79
CA LEU A 28 0.96 3.14 -4.34
C LEU A 28 2.40 3.32 -3.86
N PHE A 29 3.20 4.06 -4.61
CA PHE A 29 4.57 4.36 -4.22
C PHE A 29 4.62 5.15 -2.92
N TYR A 30 3.75 6.13 -2.78
CA TYR A 30 3.66 6.92 -1.55
C TYR A 30 3.35 6.04 -0.34
N MET A 31 2.46 5.08 -0.52
CA MET A 31 2.01 4.19 0.55
C MET A 31 3.04 3.09 0.88
N THR A 32 3.71 2.53 -0.13
CA THR A 32 4.45 1.29 0.02
C THR A 32 5.92 1.36 -0.37
N GLY A 33 6.32 2.33 -1.18
CA GLY A 33 7.65 2.38 -1.75
C GLY A 33 7.79 1.59 -3.05
N PHE A 34 6.74 0.88 -3.47
CA PHE A 34 6.74 0.12 -4.71
C PHE A 34 6.08 0.92 -5.82
N TRP A 35 6.78 1.06 -6.94
CA TRP A 35 6.25 1.70 -8.14
C TRP A 35 5.92 0.63 -9.18
N GLY A 36 4.64 0.47 -9.49
CA GLY A 36 4.20 -0.51 -10.46
C GLY A 36 2.69 -0.62 -10.52
N GLU A 37 2.20 -1.55 -11.33
CA GLU A 37 0.79 -1.81 -11.45
C GLU A 37 0.36 -2.85 -10.42
N ALA A 38 -0.35 -2.38 -9.40
CA ALA A 38 -0.85 -3.22 -8.33
C ALA A 38 -1.92 -2.46 -7.55
N ILE A 39 -2.58 -3.16 -6.64
CA ILE A 39 -3.55 -2.56 -5.74
C ILE A 39 -2.92 -2.48 -4.36
N GLY A 40 -2.96 -1.30 -3.76
CA GLY A 40 -2.49 -1.11 -2.40
C GLY A 40 -3.64 -0.98 -1.42
N LEU A 41 -3.53 -1.66 -0.28
CA LEU A 41 -4.51 -1.61 0.80
C LEU A 41 -3.79 -1.19 2.09
N LEU A 42 -4.30 -0.15 2.73
CA LEU A 42 -3.81 0.27 4.04
C LEU A 42 -4.96 0.21 5.03
N GLU A 43 -4.89 -0.74 5.94
CA GLU A 43 -5.92 -0.95 6.94
C GLU A 43 -5.72 0.00 8.12
N LYS A 44 -6.79 0.25 8.85
CA LYS A 44 -6.81 1.16 10.00
C LYS A 44 -5.78 0.82 11.06
N ASN A 45 -5.46 -0.47 11.22
CA ASN A 45 -4.47 -0.93 12.18
C ASN A 45 -3.01 -0.77 11.69
N GLY A 46 -2.83 -0.22 10.51
CA GLY A 46 -1.52 -0.02 9.90
C GLY A 46 -1.05 -1.14 8.99
N LYS A 47 -1.77 -2.24 8.93
CA LYS A 47 -1.41 -3.35 8.04
C LYS A 47 -1.51 -2.91 6.58
N THR A 48 -0.43 -3.11 5.84
CA THR A 48 -0.34 -2.72 4.45
C THR A 48 -0.18 -3.95 3.57
N THR A 49 -0.98 -4.02 2.50
CA THR A 49 -0.97 -5.16 1.59
C THR A 49 -0.90 -4.66 0.15
N ILE A 50 -0.09 -5.34 -0.66
CA ILE A 50 -0.03 -5.10 -2.09
C ILE A 50 -0.58 -6.34 -2.79
N ILE A 51 -1.57 -6.16 -3.64
CA ILE A 51 -2.11 -7.21 -4.51
C ILE A 51 -1.56 -6.96 -5.89
N ALA A 52 -0.63 -7.79 -6.33
CA ALA A 52 0.13 -7.58 -7.56
C ALA A 52 -0.07 -8.73 -8.55
N PRO A 53 0.04 -8.45 -9.87
CA PRO A 53 0.11 -9.52 -10.85
C PRO A 53 1.32 -10.42 -10.58
N GLU A 54 1.22 -11.68 -10.97
CA GLU A 54 2.28 -12.65 -10.71
C GLU A 54 3.67 -12.15 -11.13
N LEU A 55 3.75 -11.49 -12.28
CA LEU A 55 5.03 -10.98 -12.80
C LEU A 55 5.62 -9.85 -11.95
N GLU A 56 4.81 -9.18 -11.15
CA GLU A 56 5.23 -8.04 -10.34
C GLU A 56 5.48 -8.40 -8.87
N VAL A 57 5.05 -9.58 -8.42
CA VAL A 57 5.12 -9.96 -7.00
C VAL A 57 6.56 -9.90 -6.47
N GLY A 58 7.53 -10.41 -7.23
CA GLY A 58 8.94 -10.37 -6.81
C GLY A 58 9.45 -8.96 -6.60
N ARG A 59 9.17 -8.08 -7.56
CA ARG A 59 9.54 -6.66 -7.45
C ARG A 59 8.85 -5.98 -6.28
N ALA A 60 7.57 -6.27 -6.10
CA ALA A 60 6.82 -5.67 -5.01
C ALA A 60 7.39 -6.06 -3.65
N ARG A 61 7.79 -7.32 -3.50
CA ARG A 61 8.43 -7.77 -2.26
C ARG A 61 9.77 -7.09 -2.01
N ASP A 62 10.56 -6.94 -3.07
CA ASP A 62 11.90 -6.34 -2.94
C ASP A 62 11.85 -4.85 -2.71
N GLU A 63 10.92 -4.14 -3.35
CA GLU A 63 10.89 -2.68 -3.35
C GLU A 63 10.00 -2.08 -2.27
N SER A 64 8.99 -2.80 -1.82
CA SER A 64 8.07 -2.27 -0.80
C SER A 64 8.67 -2.37 0.59
N GLU A 65 8.19 -1.51 1.49
CA GLU A 65 8.60 -1.50 2.88
C GLU A 65 7.45 -1.97 3.76
N ASP A 66 7.72 -3.00 4.55
CA ASP A 66 6.80 -3.48 5.57
C ASP A 66 5.40 -3.79 5.03
N CYS A 67 5.34 -4.49 3.91
CA CYS A 67 4.08 -4.82 3.25
C CYS A 67 3.92 -6.32 3.09
N ASN A 68 2.68 -6.79 3.21
CA ASN A 68 2.31 -8.09 2.70
C ASN A 68 2.12 -7.99 1.20
N VAL A 69 2.66 -8.93 0.44
CA VAL A 69 2.49 -8.96 -1.01
C VAL A 69 1.81 -10.27 -1.38
N ILE A 70 0.68 -10.16 -2.06
CA ILE A 70 -0.07 -11.32 -2.52
C ILE A 70 -0.30 -11.23 -4.01
N THR A 71 -0.45 -12.39 -4.64
CA THR A 71 -0.72 -12.49 -6.07
C THR A 71 -2.22 -12.36 -6.32
N ALA A 72 -2.54 -11.57 -7.33
CA ALA A 72 -3.93 -11.38 -7.74
C ALA A 72 -4.48 -12.63 -8.42
#